data_eeb965649ef32629a9f7f41d569d5cd3
#
_entry.id   eeb965649ef32629a9f7f41d569d5cd3
#
_cell.length_a   1.000
_cell.length_b   1.000
_cell.length_c   1.000
_cell.angle_alpha   90.00
_cell.angle_beta   90.00
_cell.angle_gamma   90.00
#
_symmetry.space_group_name_H-M   'P 1'
#
loop_
_entity.id
_entity.type
_entity.pdbx_description
1 polymer ?
#
loop_
_entity_poly.entity_id
_entity_poly.type
_entity_poly.pdbx_seq_one_letter_code
_entity_poly.pdbx_strand_id
1 'polypeptide(L)'
;VADAKPQIVSDMVVQKPNFWVTKGSFSTQLTESYFSPNWYQGGINNLNVLSMLTLEANYNNKRKVQWDNKLDARLGFYQNQGEDIQSNQDLLRMTSKLNLKAIRNWNYAIEAQGNTQMLNHYDENVDPRVLKSRFLAPADLSFTVGMDFKKSFNRGSISIYPGPLSYKMTYVVLKDLAPSYGIE
;
A
#
# COMPACT_ATOMS: atom_id res chain seq x y z
N VAL A 1 59.62 38.73 -16.58
CA VAL A 1 58.22 38.80 -16.20
C VAL A 1 57.63 37.43 -16.46
N ALA A 2 57.38 36.63 -15.39
CA ALA A 2 56.83 35.30 -15.50
C ALA A 2 55.32 35.41 -15.57
N ASP A 3 54.72 34.92 -16.67
CA ASP A 3 53.31 34.82 -16.88
C ASP A 3 52.73 33.74 -15.91
N ALA A 4 52.03 34.17 -14.86
CA ALA A 4 51.30 33.31 -13.99
C ALA A 4 49.99 32.88 -14.72
N LYS A 5 49.92 31.62 -15.15
CA LYS A 5 48.68 31.04 -15.66
C LYS A 5 47.63 31.01 -14.57
N PRO A 6 46.38 31.45 -14.83
CA PRO A 6 45.33 31.35 -13.84
C PRO A 6 45.04 29.88 -13.54
N GLN A 7 45.16 29.47 -12.28
CA GLN A 7 44.68 28.19 -11.81
C GLN A 7 43.13 28.20 -11.87
N ILE A 8 42.58 27.39 -12.74
CA ILE A 8 41.16 27.10 -12.76
C ILE A 8 40.87 26.29 -11.50
N VAL A 9 40.32 26.95 -10.47
CA VAL A 9 39.71 26.24 -9.33
C VAL A 9 38.46 25.59 -9.87
N SER A 10 38.50 24.29 -10.10
CA SER A 10 37.29 23.52 -10.41
C SER A 10 36.35 23.63 -9.24
N ASP A 11 35.21 24.27 -9.46
CA ASP A 11 34.10 24.28 -8.49
C ASP A 11 33.78 22.82 -8.11
N MET A 12 34.15 22.44 -6.87
CA MET A 12 33.71 21.18 -6.32
C MET A 12 32.20 21.25 -6.13
N VAL A 13 31.45 20.68 -7.05
CA VAL A 13 30.02 20.48 -6.89
C VAL A 13 29.80 19.52 -5.74
N VAL A 14 29.52 20.07 -4.55
CA VAL A 14 29.14 19.29 -3.38
C VAL A 14 27.73 18.76 -3.63
N GLN A 15 27.62 17.54 -4.11
CA GLN A 15 26.33 16.87 -4.23
C GLN A 15 25.75 16.66 -2.84
N LYS A 16 24.58 17.25 -2.59
CA LYS A 16 23.82 17.01 -1.35
C LYS A 16 23.48 15.51 -1.29
N PRO A 17 23.75 14.83 -0.17
CA PRO A 17 23.43 13.40 -0.05
C PRO A 17 21.92 13.19 -0.21
N ASN A 18 21.54 12.31 -1.12
CA ASN A 18 20.15 11.88 -1.25
C ASN A 18 19.87 10.75 -0.23
N PHE A 19 18.99 11.01 0.73
CA PHE A 19 18.60 10.04 1.75
C PHE A 19 17.31 9.28 1.39
N TRP A 20 16.74 9.54 0.23
CA TRP A 20 15.56 8.85 -0.28
C TRP A 20 15.93 7.66 -1.14
N VAL A 21 15.22 6.56 -0.92
CA VAL A 21 15.24 5.37 -1.77
C VAL A 21 13.81 5.10 -2.22
N THR A 22 13.59 5.11 -3.52
CA THR A 22 12.29 4.79 -4.12
C THR A 22 12.36 3.44 -4.82
N LYS A 23 11.27 2.67 -4.72
CA LYS A 23 11.08 1.40 -5.41
C LYS A 23 9.68 1.33 -5.96
N GLY A 24 9.51 0.64 -7.08
CA GLY A 24 8.22 0.35 -7.66
C GLY A 24 8.20 -1.06 -8.20
N SER A 25 7.10 -1.75 -8.03
CA SER A 25 6.83 -3.04 -8.65
C SER A 25 5.40 -3.08 -9.18
N PHE A 26 5.26 -3.63 -10.36
CA PHE A 26 3.97 -3.93 -10.96
C PHE A 26 3.96 -5.39 -11.38
N SER A 27 2.88 -6.09 -11.09
CA SER A 27 2.69 -7.46 -11.54
C SER A 27 1.24 -7.68 -11.94
N THR A 28 1.05 -8.50 -12.96
CA THR A 28 -0.27 -8.98 -13.38
C THR A 28 -0.23 -10.49 -13.47
N GLN A 29 -1.22 -11.12 -12.86
CA GLN A 29 -1.44 -12.56 -12.92
C GLN A 29 -2.73 -12.83 -13.68
N LEU A 30 -2.65 -13.68 -14.70
CA LEU A 30 -3.78 -14.22 -15.44
C LEU A 30 -3.91 -15.69 -15.09
N THR A 31 -5.11 -16.12 -14.73
CA THR A 31 -5.43 -17.52 -14.48
C THR A 31 -6.68 -17.88 -15.26
N GLU A 32 -6.60 -18.92 -16.06
CA GLU A 32 -7.72 -19.46 -16.83
C GLU A 32 -7.93 -20.91 -16.45
N SER A 33 -9.17 -21.31 -16.25
CA SER A 33 -9.58 -22.69 -16.06
C SER A 33 -10.59 -23.07 -17.15
N TYR A 34 -10.27 -24.10 -17.89
CA TYR A 34 -11.14 -24.65 -18.94
C TYR A 34 -11.48 -26.12 -18.65
N PHE A 35 -12.75 -26.43 -18.61
CA PHE A 35 -13.28 -27.78 -18.44
C PHE A 35 -13.99 -28.22 -19.69
N SER A 36 -13.61 -29.38 -20.24
CA SER A 36 -14.31 -29.94 -21.41
C SER A 36 -15.70 -30.41 -20.98
N PRO A 37 -16.68 -30.43 -21.93
CA PRO A 37 -18.03 -30.92 -21.63
C PRO A 37 -18.09 -32.40 -21.19
N ASN A 38 -17.03 -33.15 -21.50
CA ASN A 38 -16.93 -34.58 -21.16
C ASN A 38 -16.20 -34.83 -19.84
N TRP A 39 -15.82 -33.77 -19.09
CA TRP A 39 -15.13 -33.91 -17.81
C TRP A 39 -16.10 -34.43 -16.74
N TYR A 40 -15.86 -35.63 -16.22
CA TYR A 40 -16.80 -36.37 -15.37
C TYR A 40 -17.05 -35.71 -13.99
N GLN A 41 -16.15 -34.85 -13.53
CA GLN A 41 -16.31 -34.12 -12.25
C GLN A 41 -17.06 -32.77 -12.39
N GLY A 42 -17.39 -32.39 -13.64
CA GLY A 42 -17.93 -31.08 -13.92
C GLY A 42 -16.89 -29.95 -13.69
N GLY A 43 -17.32 -28.74 -13.89
CA GLY A 43 -16.49 -27.54 -13.70
C GLY A 43 -17.09 -26.36 -14.43
N ILE A 44 -16.75 -25.16 -14.00
CA ILE A 44 -17.14 -23.91 -14.63
C ILE A 44 -15.87 -23.26 -15.20
N ASN A 45 -15.88 -22.97 -16.50
CA ASN A 45 -14.79 -22.22 -17.11
C ASN A 45 -14.74 -20.83 -16.51
N ASN A 46 -13.56 -20.41 -16.09
CA ASN A 46 -13.37 -19.09 -15.51
C ASN A 46 -12.07 -18.45 -15.99
N LEU A 47 -12.09 -17.13 -16.01
CA LEU A 47 -10.94 -16.27 -16.24
C LEU A 47 -10.78 -15.36 -15.02
N ASN A 48 -9.57 -15.28 -14.49
CA ASN A 48 -9.24 -14.40 -13.37
C ASN A 48 -7.99 -13.57 -13.71
N VAL A 49 -8.07 -12.27 -13.50
CA VAL A 49 -6.97 -11.32 -13.70
C VAL A 49 -6.75 -10.58 -12.39
N LEU A 50 -5.53 -10.59 -11.88
CA LEU A 50 -5.13 -9.83 -10.68
C LEU A 50 -3.95 -8.94 -11.02
N SER A 51 -4.11 -7.63 -10.87
CA SER A 51 -3.05 -6.64 -11.04
C SER A 51 -2.67 -6.04 -9.69
N MET A 52 -1.38 -5.94 -9.43
CA MET A 52 -0.81 -5.42 -8.19
C MET A 52 0.25 -4.37 -8.51
N LEU A 53 0.14 -3.20 -7.88
CA LEU A 53 1.12 -2.11 -7.92
C LEU A 53 1.59 -1.82 -6.50
N THR A 54 2.89 -1.85 -6.28
CA THR A 54 3.51 -1.41 -5.03
C THR A 54 4.50 -0.30 -5.32
N LEU A 55 4.37 0.83 -4.63
CA LEU A 55 5.30 1.94 -4.68
C LEU A 55 5.83 2.20 -3.26
N GLU A 56 7.14 2.38 -3.14
CA GLU A 56 7.81 2.69 -1.89
C GLU A 56 8.65 3.95 -2.03
N ALA A 57 8.64 4.79 -1.01
CA ALA A 57 9.50 5.96 -0.89
C ALA A 57 10.01 6.05 0.55
N ASN A 58 11.25 5.63 0.76
CA ASN A 58 11.84 5.45 2.07
C ASN A 58 12.96 6.47 2.27
N TYR A 59 12.87 7.24 3.34
CA TYR A 59 13.88 8.21 3.76
C TYR A 59 14.66 7.67 4.94
N ASN A 60 15.99 7.76 4.90
CA ASN A 60 16.84 7.37 6.01
C ASN A 60 18.09 8.25 6.07
N ASN A 61 18.14 9.16 7.03
CA ASN A 61 19.32 10.04 7.23
C ASN A 61 20.50 9.34 7.91
N LYS A 62 20.40 8.01 8.16
CA LYS A 62 21.41 7.17 8.82
C LYS A 62 21.82 7.63 10.23
N ARG A 63 21.10 8.57 10.80
CA ARG A 63 21.37 9.15 12.14
C ARG A 63 20.20 8.90 13.10
N LYS A 64 19.11 9.63 12.93
CA LYS A 64 17.99 9.65 13.89
C LYS A 64 16.63 9.40 13.28
N VAL A 65 16.45 9.59 11.97
CA VAL A 65 15.15 9.58 11.30
C VAL A 65 15.13 8.53 10.21
N GLN A 66 14.14 7.65 10.27
CA GLN A 66 13.74 6.76 9.19
C GLN A 66 12.25 6.96 8.94
N TRP A 67 11.85 7.20 7.69
CA TRP A 67 10.48 7.40 7.29
C TRP A 67 10.17 6.53 6.09
N ASP A 68 9.35 5.53 6.32
CA ASP A 68 9.00 4.51 5.35
C ASP A 68 7.57 4.77 4.86
N ASN A 69 7.40 4.92 3.54
CA ASN A 69 6.11 5.12 2.90
C ASN A 69 5.88 4.03 1.87
N LYS A 70 4.69 3.47 1.87
CA LYS A 70 4.30 2.41 0.96
C LYS A 70 2.87 2.63 0.45
N LEU A 71 2.67 2.50 -0.85
CA LEU A 71 1.39 2.45 -1.51
C LEU A 71 1.23 1.08 -2.16
N ASP A 72 0.18 0.36 -1.79
CA ASP A 72 -0.23 -0.89 -2.41
C ASP A 72 -1.59 -0.69 -3.08
N ALA A 73 -1.68 -0.95 -4.37
CA ALA A 73 -2.93 -1.00 -5.12
C ALA A 73 -3.12 -2.40 -5.70
N ARG A 74 -4.32 -2.95 -5.55
CA ARG A 74 -4.70 -4.27 -6.07
C ARG A 74 -6.05 -4.19 -6.75
N LEU A 75 -6.11 -4.66 -7.99
CA LEU A 75 -7.33 -4.79 -8.77
C LEU A 75 -7.41 -6.21 -9.31
N GLY A 76 -8.49 -6.88 -9.00
CA GLY A 76 -8.77 -8.21 -9.47
C GLY A 76 -10.16 -8.30 -10.07
N PHE A 77 -10.26 -8.98 -11.18
CA PHE A 77 -11.50 -9.27 -11.89
C PHE A 77 -11.57 -10.75 -12.21
N TYR A 78 -12.76 -11.30 -12.13
CA TYR A 78 -13.01 -12.66 -12.61
C TYR A 78 -14.29 -12.72 -13.43
N GLN A 79 -14.35 -13.70 -14.30
CA GLN A 79 -15.51 -13.99 -15.10
C GLN A 79 -15.71 -15.50 -15.15
N ASN A 80 -16.86 -15.98 -14.73
CA ASN A 80 -17.32 -17.33 -14.95
C ASN A 80 -18.04 -17.43 -16.31
N GLN A 81 -18.06 -18.60 -16.89
CA GLN A 81 -18.76 -18.84 -18.14
C GLN A 81 -20.25 -18.51 -17.99
N GLY A 82 -20.75 -17.57 -18.80
CA GLY A 82 -22.16 -17.15 -18.83
C GLY A 82 -22.51 -16.08 -17.79
N GLU A 83 -21.54 -15.58 -17.03
CA GLU A 83 -21.73 -14.50 -16.07
C GLU A 83 -21.01 -13.22 -16.52
N ASP A 84 -21.43 -12.08 -15.96
CA ASP A 84 -20.77 -10.80 -16.16
C ASP A 84 -19.40 -10.77 -15.41
N ILE A 85 -18.52 -9.86 -15.84
CA ILE A 85 -17.24 -9.63 -15.17
C ILE A 85 -17.51 -9.03 -13.79
N GLN A 86 -16.93 -9.65 -12.76
CA GLN A 86 -17.05 -9.23 -11.37
C GLN A 86 -15.67 -8.87 -10.80
N SER A 87 -15.64 -7.94 -9.86
CA SER A 87 -14.43 -7.60 -9.12
C SER A 87 -14.31 -8.50 -7.88
N ASN A 88 -13.17 -9.16 -7.72
CA ASN A 88 -12.86 -10.00 -6.55
C ASN A 88 -11.78 -9.40 -5.66
N GLN A 89 -11.06 -8.39 -6.15
CA GLN A 89 -10.09 -7.63 -5.37
C GLN A 89 -10.16 -6.15 -5.76
N ASP A 90 -10.30 -5.30 -4.77
CA ASP A 90 -10.25 -3.85 -4.94
C ASP A 90 -9.71 -3.24 -3.65
N LEU A 91 -8.45 -2.86 -3.66
CA LEU A 91 -7.76 -2.34 -2.49
C LEU A 91 -6.77 -1.27 -2.90
N LEU A 92 -6.88 -0.11 -2.29
CA LEU A 92 -5.85 0.92 -2.24
C LEU A 92 -5.45 1.11 -0.79
N ARG A 93 -4.19 0.80 -0.47
CA ARG A 93 -3.61 0.94 0.87
C ARG A 93 -2.42 1.87 0.84
N MET A 94 -2.41 2.85 1.72
CA MET A 94 -1.26 3.70 1.97
C MET A 94 -0.80 3.51 3.41
N THR A 95 0.49 3.26 3.60
CA THR A 95 1.12 3.15 4.92
C THR A 95 2.27 4.13 5.00
N SER A 96 2.35 4.88 6.09
CA SER A 96 3.43 5.82 6.37
C SER A 96 3.90 5.60 7.81
N LYS A 97 5.17 5.24 7.99
CA LYS A 97 5.77 4.94 9.29
C LYS A 97 7.01 5.78 9.52
N LEU A 98 6.93 6.65 10.51
CA LEU A 98 8.04 7.48 10.97
C LEU A 98 8.69 6.84 12.19
N ASN A 99 9.99 6.57 12.12
CA ASN A 99 10.82 6.06 13.20
C ASN A 99 11.84 7.11 13.61
N LEU A 100 11.90 7.40 14.90
CA LEU A 100 12.87 8.30 15.52
C LEU A 100 13.76 7.51 16.49
N LYS A 101 15.08 7.49 16.26
CA LYS A 101 16.01 6.73 17.09
C LYS A 101 15.93 7.18 18.55
N ALA A 102 15.66 6.23 19.44
CA ALA A 102 15.65 6.44 20.89
C ALA A 102 16.95 5.92 21.52
N ILE A 103 16.99 4.70 22.02
CA ILE A 103 18.12 4.09 22.72
C ILE A 103 18.48 2.75 22.11
N ARG A 104 19.76 2.52 21.81
CA ARG A 104 20.27 1.25 21.26
C ARG A 104 19.48 0.80 20.01
N ASN A 105 18.66 -0.26 20.17
CA ASN A 105 17.89 -0.88 19.10
C ASN A 105 16.41 -0.45 19.10
N TRP A 106 16.03 0.48 19.99
CA TRP A 106 14.68 1.02 20.10
C TRP A 106 14.52 2.34 19.36
N ASN A 107 13.39 2.50 18.70
CA ASN A 107 12.97 3.73 18.04
C ASN A 107 11.56 4.09 18.51
N TYR A 108 11.27 5.36 18.69
CA TYR A 108 9.87 5.82 18.74
C TYR A 108 9.29 5.68 17.35
N ALA A 109 8.07 5.18 17.24
CA ALA A 109 7.43 4.93 15.96
C ALA A 109 6.01 5.50 15.94
N ILE A 110 5.69 6.20 14.86
CA ILE A 110 4.34 6.66 14.54
C ILE A 110 4.00 6.08 13.18
N GLU A 111 2.87 5.37 13.11
CA GLU A 111 2.38 4.77 11.87
C GLU A 111 0.97 5.26 11.56
N ALA A 112 0.77 5.69 10.33
CA ALA A 112 -0.53 6.01 9.76
C ALA A 112 -0.80 5.04 8.60
N GLN A 113 -1.99 4.44 8.57
CA GLN A 113 -2.43 3.58 7.48
C GLN A 113 -3.81 4.00 7.03
N GLY A 114 -4.01 4.11 5.73
CA GLY A 114 -5.30 4.31 5.08
C GLY A 114 -5.60 3.15 4.13
N ASN A 115 -6.83 2.65 4.16
CA ASN A 115 -7.32 1.64 3.23
C ASN A 115 -8.62 2.14 2.61
N THR A 116 -8.77 1.98 1.31
CA THR A 116 -10.02 2.24 0.59
C THR A 116 -10.08 1.38 -0.66
N GLN A 117 -11.20 1.41 -1.36
CA GLN A 117 -11.37 0.83 -2.68
C GLN A 117 -11.25 1.88 -3.78
N MET A 118 -11.01 1.46 -5.01
CA MET A 118 -10.86 2.33 -6.17
C MET A 118 -12.11 2.35 -7.06
N LEU A 119 -12.87 1.25 -7.10
CA LEU A 119 -14.01 1.05 -7.98
C LEU A 119 -15.34 1.33 -7.25
N ASN A 120 -16.36 1.56 -8.04
CA ASN A 120 -17.73 1.57 -7.54
C ASN A 120 -18.27 0.13 -7.50
N HIS A 121 -18.80 -0.27 -6.35
CA HIS A 121 -19.47 -1.55 -6.17
C HIS A 121 -20.95 -1.32 -5.96
N TYR A 122 -21.78 -2.09 -6.65
CA TYR A 122 -23.23 -2.04 -6.59
C TYR A 122 -23.79 -3.34 -6.00
N ASP A 123 -24.92 -3.25 -5.33
CA ASP A 123 -25.67 -4.43 -4.93
C ASP A 123 -26.40 -5.00 -6.15
N GLU A 124 -26.03 -6.22 -6.55
CA GLU A 124 -26.61 -6.90 -7.71
C GLU A 124 -27.95 -7.57 -7.39
N ASN A 125 -28.29 -7.70 -6.10
CA ASN A 125 -29.53 -8.32 -5.66
C ASN A 125 -30.72 -7.35 -5.61
N VAL A 126 -30.52 -6.07 -5.92
CA VAL A 126 -31.54 -5.02 -5.85
C VAL A 126 -31.68 -4.35 -7.22
N ASP A 127 -32.91 -4.25 -7.70
CA ASP A 127 -33.25 -3.51 -8.92
C ASP A 127 -34.17 -2.32 -8.57
N PRO A 128 -33.77 -1.04 -8.85
CA PRO A 128 -32.52 -0.61 -9.50
C PRO A 128 -31.29 -0.84 -8.63
N ARG A 129 -30.12 -1.09 -9.27
CA ARG A 129 -28.85 -1.34 -8.59
C ARG A 129 -28.50 -0.20 -7.64
N VAL A 130 -28.30 -0.51 -6.37
CA VAL A 130 -27.91 0.46 -5.33
C VAL A 130 -26.41 0.47 -5.15
N LEU A 131 -25.82 1.68 -5.13
CA LEU A 131 -24.40 1.85 -4.85
C LEU A 131 -24.09 1.39 -3.42
N LYS A 132 -23.17 0.43 -3.28
CA LYS A 132 -22.77 -0.17 -1.99
C LYS A 132 -21.49 0.45 -1.46
N SER A 133 -20.52 0.70 -2.36
CA SER A 133 -19.25 1.32 -1.99
C SER A 133 -18.58 1.98 -3.19
N ARG A 134 -17.69 2.95 -2.93
CA ARG A 134 -16.86 3.64 -3.94
C ARG A 134 -15.58 4.18 -3.32
N PHE A 135 -14.76 4.86 -4.10
CA PHE A 135 -13.54 5.51 -3.61
C PHE A 135 -13.83 6.42 -2.40
N LEU A 136 -13.14 6.23 -1.28
CA LEU A 136 -13.32 6.87 0.02
C LEU A 136 -14.73 6.68 0.65
N ALA A 137 -15.46 5.65 0.26
CA ALA A 137 -16.74 5.28 0.85
C ALA A 137 -16.90 3.74 0.90
N PRO A 138 -16.34 3.06 1.95
CA PRO A 138 -15.61 3.60 3.10
C PRO A 138 -14.11 3.82 2.87
N ALA A 139 -13.49 4.64 3.72
CA ALA A 139 -12.06 4.71 3.93
C ALA A 139 -11.74 4.42 5.40
N ASP A 140 -10.96 3.39 5.65
CA ASP A 140 -10.48 3.04 6.99
C ASP A 140 -9.13 3.70 7.23
N LEU A 141 -9.04 4.52 8.26
CA LEU A 141 -7.82 5.18 8.70
C LEU A 141 -7.41 4.64 10.07
N SER A 142 -6.14 4.34 10.24
CA SER A 142 -5.58 3.93 11.54
C SER A 142 -4.30 4.68 11.82
N PHE A 143 -4.12 5.04 13.10
CA PHE A 143 -2.95 5.71 13.63
C PHE A 143 -2.44 4.92 14.82
N THR A 144 -1.16 4.57 14.82
CA THR A 144 -0.54 3.82 15.90
C THR A 144 0.72 4.53 16.36
N VAL A 145 0.84 4.74 17.66
CA VAL A 145 2.04 5.28 18.31
C VAL A 145 2.63 4.21 19.21
N GLY A 146 3.92 3.97 19.08
CA GLY A 146 4.59 2.93 19.82
C GLY A 146 6.11 3.02 19.75
N MET A 147 6.75 1.88 19.99
CA MET A 147 8.19 1.74 19.88
C MET A 147 8.53 0.59 18.91
N ASP A 148 9.55 0.76 18.11
CA ASP A 148 10.02 -0.23 17.16
C ASP A 148 11.40 -0.73 17.61
N PHE A 149 11.48 -2.01 17.97
CA PHE A 149 12.74 -2.68 18.30
C PHE A 149 13.24 -3.44 17.08
N LYS A 150 14.44 -3.12 16.63
CA LYS A 150 15.09 -3.82 15.51
C LYS A 150 16.50 -4.26 15.91
N LYS A 151 16.77 -5.55 15.77
CA LYS A 151 18.09 -6.11 16.01
C LYS A 151 18.45 -7.09 14.90
N SER A 152 19.57 -6.85 14.23
CA SER A 152 20.13 -7.74 13.24
C SER A 152 21.24 -8.59 13.84
N PHE A 153 21.30 -9.85 13.43
CA PHE A 153 22.32 -10.84 13.78
C PHE A 153 22.97 -11.33 12.48
N ASN A 154 24.05 -12.07 12.57
CA ASN A 154 24.74 -12.60 11.38
C ASN A 154 23.84 -13.52 10.50
N ARG A 155 22.82 -14.15 11.06
CA ARG A 155 21.94 -15.11 10.37
C ARG A 155 20.46 -14.73 10.37
N GLY A 156 20.11 -13.54 10.82
CA GLY A 156 18.70 -13.13 10.88
C GLY A 156 18.51 -11.76 11.50
N SER A 157 17.24 -11.35 11.60
CA SER A 157 16.86 -10.13 12.27
C SER A 157 15.57 -10.34 13.07
N ILE A 158 15.44 -9.60 14.16
CA ILE A 158 14.23 -9.53 14.98
C ILE A 158 13.69 -8.09 14.88
N SER A 159 12.39 -7.97 14.62
CA SER A 159 11.67 -6.71 14.67
C SER A 159 10.40 -6.91 15.51
N ILE A 160 10.19 -6.06 16.50
CA ILE A 160 9.03 -6.09 17.39
C ILE A 160 8.49 -4.67 17.47
N TYR A 161 7.20 -4.49 17.20
CA TYR A 161 6.52 -3.20 17.24
C TYR A 161 5.35 -3.21 18.23
N PRO A 162 5.58 -3.01 19.52
CA PRO A 162 4.51 -2.74 20.49
C PRO A 162 3.92 -1.35 20.23
N GLY A 163 2.64 -1.32 19.90
CA GLY A 163 1.85 -0.10 19.68
C GLY A 163 0.78 0.04 20.78
N PRO A 164 1.12 0.58 21.99
CA PRO A 164 0.18 0.66 23.10
C PRO A 164 -0.97 1.64 22.85
N LEU A 165 -0.81 2.57 21.92
CA LEU A 165 -1.85 3.52 21.54
C LEU A 165 -2.15 3.35 20.06
N SER A 166 -3.38 2.88 19.77
CA SER A 166 -3.88 2.74 18.42
C SER A 166 -5.30 3.33 18.32
N TYR A 167 -5.52 4.13 17.30
CA TYR A 167 -6.82 4.73 16.98
C TYR A 167 -7.20 4.31 15.58
N LYS A 168 -8.44 3.83 15.41
CA LYS A 168 -9.01 3.49 14.11
C LYS A 168 -10.29 4.29 13.90
N MET A 169 -10.47 4.85 12.71
CA MET A 169 -11.69 5.53 12.27
C MET A 169 -12.06 5.08 10.86
N THR A 170 -13.34 5.01 10.61
CA THR A 170 -13.91 4.79 9.27
C THR A 170 -14.54 6.08 8.80
N TYR A 171 -14.20 6.51 7.61
CA TYR A 171 -14.71 7.71 6.96
C TYR A 171 -15.50 7.34 5.71
N VAL A 172 -16.64 7.97 5.50
CA VAL A 172 -17.51 7.75 4.33
C VAL A 172 -17.84 9.10 3.71
N VAL A 173 -17.34 9.34 2.50
CA VAL A 173 -17.57 10.61 1.76
C VAL A 173 -19.05 10.82 1.44
N LEU A 174 -19.80 9.73 1.18
CA LEU A 174 -21.22 9.81 0.81
C LEU A 174 -22.09 9.66 2.05
N LYS A 175 -22.82 10.71 2.39
CA LYS A 175 -23.77 10.71 3.52
C LYS A 175 -24.83 9.64 3.40
N ASP A 176 -25.29 9.34 2.19
CA ASP A 176 -26.32 8.32 1.93
C ASP A 176 -25.83 6.89 2.23
N LEU A 177 -24.52 6.66 2.18
CA LEU A 177 -23.91 5.37 2.53
C LEU A 177 -23.46 5.28 3.99
N ALA A 178 -23.34 6.40 4.69
CA ALA A 178 -22.84 6.45 6.07
C ALA A 178 -23.62 5.50 7.03
N PRO A 179 -24.97 5.45 7.01
CA PRO A 179 -25.72 4.54 7.87
C PRO A 179 -25.43 3.06 7.63
N SER A 180 -25.11 2.67 6.38
CA SER A 180 -24.76 1.28 6.02
C SER A 180 -23.46 0.81 6.67
N TYR A 181 -22.62 1.74 7.11
CA TYR A 181 -21.35 1.50 7.80
C TYR A 181 -21.40 1.84 9.30
N GLY A 182 -22.63 2.10 9.85
CA GLY A 182 -22.80 2.44 11.27
C GLY A 182 -22.26 3.81 11.66
N ILE A 183 -22.21 4.75 10.70
CA ILE A 183 -21.76 6.13 10.90
C ILE A 183 -22.99 7.03 10.84
N GLU A 184 -23.19 7.86 11.89
CA GLU A 184 -24.24 8.88 11.98
C GLU A 184 -23.82 10.22 11.38
#